data_68bc8ae9702e94ea85569cd143ea6e03
#
_entry.id   68bc8ae9702e94ea85569cd143ea6e03
#
_cell.length_a   1.000
_cell.length_b   1.000
_cell.length_c   1.000
_cell.angle_alpha   90.00
_cell.angle_beta   90.00
_cell.angle_gamma   90.00
#
_symmetry.space_group_name_H-M   'P 1'
#
loop_
_entity.id
_entity.type
_entity.pdbx_description
1 polymer ?
#
loop_
_entity_poly.entity_id
_entity_poly.type
_entity_poly.pdbx_seq_one_letter_code
_entity_poly.pdbx_strand_id
1 'polypeptide(L)'
;MKKILFIGDSITDGNRYKDEADRGDLNHQMGHSYAYIINALLGSIYPEKELCFFNRGISGNRIIDIYGRMYEDIVELKPDIVSILVGVNDGPQAEHARRATGAEKFGTLYRMMLKELKEALPNVQFVICEPFMGKNGPVYDDDYDQWSACMKSYQKEARDIASEFEAVFVPLQEVFNAAFTKKESKYWIWDGVHPTENGHGLIARQWIRCAKHLIGENDNEIYKI
;
A
#
# COMPACT_ATOMS: atom_id res chain seq x y z
N MET A 1 -0.01 -22.62 -5.89
CA MET A 1 0.20 -21.61 -4.83
C MET A 1 0.63 -20.30 -5.49
N LYS A 2 -0.11 -19.20 -5.26
CA LYS A 2 0.22 -17.86 -5.78
C LYS A 2 0.67 -16.97 -4.63
N LYS A 3 1.84 -16.33 -4.76
CA LYS A 3 2.45 -15.48 -3.73
C LYS A 3 2.09 -14.02 -3.95
N ILE A 4 1.55 -13.37 -2.93
CA ILE A 4 1.14 -11.97 -2.94
C ILE A 4 1.92 -11.25 -1.83
N LEU A 5 2.71 -10.27 -2.23
CA LEU A 5 3.53 -9.47 -1.34
C LEU A 5 2.96 -8.06 -1.20
N PHE A 6 2.78 -7.62 0.03
CA PHE A 6 2.49 -6.22 0.37
C PHE A 6 3.76 -5.55 0.90
N ILE A 7 4.15 -4.43 0.30
CA ILE A 7 5.30 -3.65 0.73
C ILE A 7 4.93 -2.16 0.78
N GLY A 8 5.51 -1.45 1.73
CA GLY A 8 5.19 -0.04 1.98
C GLY A 8 5.74 0.44 3.30
N ASP A 9 5.08 1.44 3.85
CA ASP A 9 5.40 2.11 5.10
C ASP A 9 4.58 1.59 6.31
N SER A 10 4.34 2.47 7.31
CA SER A 10 3.54 2.16 8.52
C SER A 10 2.12 1.72 8.21
N ILE A 11 1.51 2.23 7.13
CA ILE A 11 0.15 1.89 6.72
C ILE A 11 0.09 0.42 6.28
N THR A 12 1.15 -0.10 5.67
CA THR A 12 1.27 -1.51 5.28
C THR A 12 1.79 -2.36 6.44
N ASP A 13 2.80 -1.89 7.17
CA ASP A 13 3.41 -2.58 8.34
C ASP A 13 2.34 -3.05 9.33
N GLY A 14 1.46 -2.13 9.78
CA GLY A 14 0.41 -2.45 10.74
C GLY A 14 0.93 -3.13 12.00
N ASN A 15 2.11 -2.75 12.49
CA ASN A 15 2.77 -3.38 13.65
C ASN A 15 2.96 -4.90 13.50
N ARG A 16 3.27 -5.35 12.29
CA ARG A 16 3.55 -6.77 12.06
C ARG A 16 4.74 -7.25 12.87
N TYR A 17 4.72 -8.50 13.23
CA TYR A 17 5.87 -9.16 13.84
C TYR A 17 6.97 -9.37 12.77
N LYS A 18 8.20 -8.96 13.07
CA LYS A 18 9.31 -8.91 12.10
C LYS A 18 10.32 -10.03 12.26
N ASP A 19 10.32 -10.70 13.41
CA ASP A 19 11.22 -11.83 13.67
C ASP A 19 10.66 -13.08 13.00
N GLU A 20 11.32 -13.52 11.92
CA GLU A 20 10.93 -14.73 11.21
C GLU A 20 11.35 -16.02 11.92
N ALA A 21 12.27 -15.94 12.90
CA ALA A 21 12.73 -17.10 13.66
C ALA A 21 11.68 -17.62 14.64
N ASP A 22 10.84 -16.73 15.17
CA ASP A 22 9.72 -17.09 16.04
C ASP A 22 8.40 -17.15 15.26
N ARG A 23 8.17 -18.27 14.61
CA ARG A 23 6.98 -18.52 13.77
C ARG A 23 5.78 -19.08 14.52
N GLY A 24 5.76 -18.98 15.83
CA GLY A 24 4.69 -19.56 16.64
C GLY A 24 3.31 -18.98 16.35
N ASP A 25 3.23 -17.74 15.85
CA ASP A 25 1.97 -17.07 15.54
C ASP A 25 2.01 -16.41 14.17
N LEU A 26 1.52 -17.13 13.17
CA LEU A 26 1.46 -16.68 11.76
C LEU A 26 0.59 -15.44 11.55
N ASN A 27 -0.42 -15.20 12.40
CA ASN A 27 -1.33 -14.06 12.26
C ASN A 27 -0.59 -12.73 12.47
N HIS A 28 0.34 -12.67 13.41
CA HIS A 28 1.09 -11.46 13.71
C HIS A 28 2.07 -11.05 12.61
N GLN A 29 2.46 -11.95 11.71
CA GLN A 29 3.34 -11.63 10.58
C GLN A 29 2.67 -10.73 9.56
N MET A 30 1.33 -10.72 9.48
CA MET A 30 0.58 -9.83 8.61
C MET A 30 0.28 -8.46 9.24
N GLY A 31 0.47 -8.30 10.56
CA GLY A 31 0.05 -7.12 11.30
C GLY A 31 -1.46 -6.95 11.32
N HIS A 32 -1.94 -5.74 11.61
CA HIS A 32 -3.37 -5.41 11.65
C HIS A 32 -3.78 -4.37 10.59
N SER A 33 -3.08 -4.37 9.46
CA SER A 33 -3.32 -3.45 8.34
C SER A 33 -4.33 -4.00 7.31
N TYR A 34 -4.57 -3.22 6.27
CA TYR A 34 -5.37 -3.65 5.11
C TYR A 34 -4.86 -4.97 4.49
N ALA A 35 -3.56 -5.22 4.56
CA ALA A 35 -2.96 -6.46 4.06
C ALA A 35 -3.48 -7.70 4.82
N TYR A 36 -3.63 -7.58 6.14
CA TYR A 36 -4.25 -8.63 6.96
C TYR A 36 -5.71 -8.89 6.56
N ILE A 37 -6.47 -7.80 6.36
CA ILE A 37 -7.89 -7.91 5.95
C ILE A 37 -8.02 -8.59 4.59
N ILE A 38 -7.17 -8.22 3.62
CA ILE A 38 -7.15 -8.85 2.29
C ILE A 38 -6.81 -10.34 2.40
N ASN A 39 -5.77 -10.69 3.17
CA ASN A 39 -5.39 -12.08 3.42
C ASN A 39 -6.56 -12.87 3.99
N ALA A 40 -7.18 -12.37 5.06
CA ALA A 40 -8.29 -13.04 5.73
C ALA A 40 -9.50 -13.25 4.79
N LEU A 41 -9.86 -12.23 4.03
CA LEU A 41 -11.01 -12.30 3.10
C LEU A 41 -10.71 -13.23 1.93
N LEU A 42 -9.62 -13.02 1.19
CA LEU A 42 -9.33 -13.83 0.00
C LEU A 42 -9.02 -15.28 0.35
N GLY A 43 -8.29 -15.52 1.45
CA GLY A 43 -7.98 -16.87 1.91
C GLY A 43 -9.21 -17.65 2.38
N SER A 44 -10.19 -16.97 3.00
CA SER A 44 -11.43 -17.61 3.45
C SER A 44 -12.44 -17.85 2.34
N ILE A 45 -12.47 -16.97 1.32
CA ILE A 45 -13.42 -17.09 0.19
C ILE A 45 -12.90 -18.07 -0.87
N TYR A 46 -11.59 -18.09 -1.11
CA TYR A 46 -10.96 -18.90 -2.17
C TYR A 46 -9.88 -19.84 -1.61
N PRO A 47 -10.20 -20.75 -0.68
CA PRO A 47 -9.21 -21.64 -0.06
C PRO A 47 -8.55 -22.59 -1.09
N GLU A 48 -9.24 -22.91 -2.18
CA GLU A 48 -8.75 -23.77 -3.26
C GLU A 48 -7.63 -23.13 -4.10
N LYS A 49 -7.47 -21.80 -4.03
CA LYS A 49 -6.42 -21.09 -4.79
C LYS A 49 -5.04 -21.14 -4.15
N GLU A 50 -4.95 -21.64 -2.93
CA GLU A 50 -3.67 -21.74 -2.18
C GLU A 50 -2.87 -20.43 -2.22
N LEU A 51 -3.53 -19.31 -1.87
CA LEU A 51 -2.91 -18.00 -1.84
C LEU A 51 -1.94 -17.90 -0.65
N CYS A 52 -0.74 -17.39 -0.89
CA CYS A 52 0.26 -17.16 0.14
C CYS A 52 0.57 -15.65 0.22
N PHE A 53 0.37 -15.06 1.40
CA PHE A 53 0.49 -13.62 1.61
C PHE A 53 1.70 -13.29 2.46
N PHE A 54 2.40 -12.21 2.07
CA PHE A 54 3.54 -11.67 2.80
C PHE A 54 3.33 -10.18 3.05
N ASN A 55 3.66 -9.72 4.25
CA ASN A 55 3.74 -8.30 4.57
C ASN A 55 5.20 -7.92 4.83
N ARG A 56 5.73 -7.01 4.02
CA ARG A 56 7.08 -6.43 4.13
C ARG A 56 7.04 -4.91 4.33
N GLY A 57 5.94 -4.38 4.85
CA GLY A 57 5.84 -3.00 5.29
C GLY A 57 6.82 -2.70 6.43
N ILE A 58 7.42 -1.50 6.41
CA ILE A 58 8.27 -0.98 7.49
C ILE A 58 7.89 0.48 7.76
N SER A 59 7.49 0.77 8.99
CA SER A 59 7.08 2.11 9.42
C SER A 59 8.14 3.17 9.05
N GLY A 60 7.67 4.30 8.50
CA GLY A 60 8.52 5.42 8.11
C GLY A 60 9.23 5.28 6.76
N ASN A 61 9.06 4.14 6.06
CA ASN A 61 9.73 3.94 4.77
C ASN A 61 9.22 4.91 3.70
N ARG A 62 10.17 5.38 2.89
CA ARG A 62 10.01 6.13 1.66
C ARG A 62 10.31 5.20 0.49
N ILE A 63 10.09 5.67 -0.71
CA ILE A 63 10.43 4.87 -1.92
C ILE A 63 11.91 4.45 -1.94
N ILE A 64 12.82 5.33 -1.51
CA ILE A 64 14.26 5.02 -1.48
C ILE A 64 14.60 3.92 -0.47
N ASP A 65 13.87 3.86 0.64
CA ASP A 65 14.08 2.84 1.67
C ASP A 65 13.60 1.47 1.18
N ILE A 66 12.49 1.44 0.42
CA ILE A 66 12.00 0.21 -0.23
C ILE A 66 12.95 -0.24 -1.32
N TYR A 67 13.42 0.68 -2.16
CA TYR A 67 14.40 0.39 -3.22
C TYR A 67 15.67 -0.24 -2.64
N GLY A 68 16.18 0.30 -1.52
CA GLY A 68 17.41 -0.19 -0.88
C GLY A 68 17.32 -1.61 -0.32
N ARG A 69 16.11 -2.15 -0.10
CA ARG A 69 15.87 -3.49 0.47
C ARG A 69 15.07 -4.43 -0.44
N MET A 70 14.88 -4.03 -1.72
CA MET A 70 14.01 -4.78 -2.62
C MET A 70 14.49 -6.20 -2.93
N TYR A 71 15.81 -6.42 -2.89
CA TYR A 71 16.35 -7.75 -3.19
C TYR A 71 15.96 -8.74 -2.09
N GLU A 72 16.21 -8.41 -0.84
CA GLU A 72 15.91 -9.26 0.31
C GLU A 72 14.40 -9.44 0.51
N ASP A 73 13.65 -8.34 0.39
CA ASP A 73 12.23 -8.34 0.74
C ASP A 73 11.30 -8.72 -0.42
N ILE A 74 11.74 -8.58 -1.68
CA ILE A 74 10.91 -8.88 -2.85
C ILE A 74 11.53 -9.99 -3.70
N VAL A 75 12.77 -9.79 -4.21
CA VAL A 75 13.34 -10.69 -5.20
C VAL A 75 13.55 -12.11 -4.65
N GLU A 76 14.06 -12.23 -3.41
CA GLU A 76 14.28 -13.54 -2.76
C GLU A 76 12.98 -14.30 -2.50
N LEU A 77 11.88 -13.60 -2.22
CA LEU A 77 10.57 -14.21 -2.00
C LEU A 77 9.92 -14.71 -3.30
N LYS A 78 10.33 -14.16 -4.44
CA LYS A 78 9.78 -14.50 -5.76
C LYS A 78 8.25 -14.44 -5.78
N PRO A 79 7.64 -13.28 -5.49
CA PRO A 79 6.19 -13.13 -5.52
C PRO A 79 5.66 -13.11 -6.95
N ASP A 80 4.42 -13.57 -7.13
CA ASP A 80 3.67 -13.41 -8.38
C ASP A 80 3.05 -12.01 -8.49
N ILE A 81 2.67 -11.44 -7.34
CA ILE A 81 2.05 -10.11 -7.25
C ILE A 81 2.78 -9.31 -6.16
N VAL A 82 3.19 -8.08 -6.49
CA VAL A 82 3.74 -7.10 -5.56
C VAL A 82 2.81 -5.91 -5.45
N SER A 83 2.22 -5.70 -4.28
CA SER A 83 1.38 -4.55 -3.94
C SER A 83 2.19 -3.52 -3.18
N ILE A 84 2.25 -2.28 -3.68
CA ILE A 84 3.09 -1.22 -3.16
C ILE A 84 2.21 -0.04 -2.75
N LEU A 85 2.29 0.35 -1.46
CA LEU A 85 1.68 1.56 -0.92
C LEU A 85 2.75 2.39 -0.22
N VAL A 86 3.20 3.47 -0.84
CA VAL A 86 4.26 4.36 -0.37
C VAL A 86 4.06 5.76 -0.92
N GLY A 87 4.64 6.76 -0.26
CA GLY A 87 4.64 8.15 -0.75
C GLY A 87 4.29 9.18 0.31
N VAL A 88 3.55 8.81 1.36
CA VAL A 88 3.22 9.76 2.44
C VAL A 88 4.46 10.25 3.18
N ASN A 89 5.46 9.40 3.37
CA ASN A 89 6.74 9.75 4.01
C ASN A 89 7.75 10.37 3.04
N ASP A 90 7.49 10.33 1.73
CA ASP A 90 8.30 11.02 0.71
C ASP A 90 7.95 12.50 0.63
N GLY A 91 6.72 12.87 1.02
CA GLY A 91 6.24 14.23 1.04
C GLY A 91 6.91 15.08 2.13
N PRO A 92 6.88 16.41 1.99
CA PRO A 92 7.45 17.33 2.94
C PRO A 92 6.54 17.47 4.18
N GLN A 93 6.58 16.55 5.10
CA GLN A 93 5.94 16.70 6.40
C GLN A 93 6.78 17.64 7.27
N ALA A 94 6.13 18.46 8.10
CA ALA A 94 6.79 19.48 8.91
C ALA A 94 7.94 18.92 9.77
N GLU A 95 7.74 17.75 10.36
CA GLU A 95 8.76 17.07 11.17
C GLU A 95 9.85 16.38 10.32
N HIS A 96 9.56 16.07 9.07
CA HIS A 96 10.41 15.30 8.18
C HIS A 96 10.83 16.05 6.91
N ALA A 97 10.60 17.36 6.84
CA ALA A 97 10.91 18.19 5.67
C ALA A 97 12.34 17.98 5.14
N ARG A 98 13.31 17.75 6.02
CA ARG A 98 14.71 17.45 5.65
C ARG A 98 14.90 16.08 4.98
N ARG A 99 13.93 15.19 5.09
CA ARG A 99 13.94 13.82 4.53
C ARG A 99 13.05 13.68 3.31
N ALA A 100 12.35 14.73 2.93
CA ALA A 100 11.48 14.72 1.76
C ALA A 100 12.24 14.31 0.50
N THR A 101 11.65 13.43 -0.29
CA THR A 101 12.26 12.95 -1.54
C THR A 101 11.99 13.90 -2.71
N GLY A 102 10.86 14.60 -2.69
CA GLY A 102 10.35 15.35 -3.83
C GLY A 102 9.67 14.44 -4.88
N ALA A 103 8.57 14.90 -5.47
CA ALA A 103 7.75 14.02 -6.32
C ALA A 103 8.50 13.53 -7.58
N GLU A 104 9.32 14.36 -8.22
CA GLU A 104 10.12 13.96 -9.37
C GLU A 104 11.13 12.85 -9.04
N LYS A 105 11.86 13.02 -7.93
CA LYS A 105 12.81 12.02 -7.47
C LYS A 105 12.10 10.75 -6.99
N PHE A 106 10.95 10.89 -6.31
CA PHE A 106 10.08 9.76 -5.96
C PHE A 106 9.71 8.95 -7.19
N GLY A 107 9.22 9.61 -8.24
CA GLY A 107 8.86 8.96 -9.50
C GLY A 107 10.04 8.28 -10.18
N THR A 108 11.23 8.93 -10.18
CA THR A 108 12.46 8.37 -10.74
C THR A 108 12.88 7.08 -10.03
N LEU A 109 12.96 7.12 -8.70
CA LEU A 109 13.34 5.95 -7.89
C LEU A 109 12.34 4.82 -8.02
N TYR A 110 11.05 5.14 -8.08
CA TYR A 110 10.00 4.15 -8.24
C TYR A 110 10.14 3.40 -9.59
N ARG A 111 10.33 4.14 -10.70
CA ARG A 111 10.56 3.54 -12.02
C ARG A 111 11.81 2.68 -12.06
N MET A 112 12.90 3.14 -11.47
CA MET A 112 14.14 2.35 -11.34
C MET A 112 13.88 1.02 -10.64
N MET A 113 13.20 1.08 -9.47
CA MET A 113 12.86 -0.10 -8.70
C MET A 113 12.00 -1.09 -9.51
N LEU A 114 10.92 -0.62 -10.15
CA LEU A 114 10.04 -1.50 -10.91
C LEU A 114 10.74 -2.12 -12.13
N LYS A 115 11.62 -1.36 -12.81
CA LYS A 115 12.42 -1.87 -13.91
C LYS A 115 13.34 -3.00 -13.47
N GLU A 116 14.09 -2.81 -12.40
CA GLU A 116 14.98 -3.85 -11.85
C GLU A 116 14.19 -5.07 -11.34
N LEU A 117 13.03 -4.85 -10.72
CA LEU A 117 12.13 -5.95 -10.33
C LEU A 117 11.61 -6.73 -11.54
N LYS A 118 11.27 -6.08 -12.66
CA LYS A 118 10.88 -6.77 -13.90
C LYS A 118 12.03 -7.55 -14.53
N GLU A 119 13.25 -7.05 -14.44
CA GLU A 119 14.44 -7.77 -14.90
C GLU A 119 14.72 -9.02 -14.05
N ALA A 120 14.57 -8.91 -12.72
CA ALA A 120 14.79 -10.03 -11.80
C ALA A 120 13.61 -11.04 -11.78
N LEU A 121 12.39 -10.55 -11.97
CA LEU A 121 11.13 -11.29 -11.90
C LEU A 121 10.25 -10.97 -13.12
N PRO A 122 10.53 -11.52 -14.31
CA PRO A 122 9.88 -11.10 -15.57
C PRO A 122 8.35 -11.23 -15.57
N ASN A 123 7.79 -12.17 -14.81
CA ASN A 123 6.35 -12.44 -14.75
C ASN A 123 5.63 -11.74 -13.60
N VAL A 124 6.34 -10.95 -12.78
CA VAL A 124 5.74 -10.26 -11.64
C VAL A 124 4.68 -9.26 -12.10
N GLN A 125 3.54 -9.25 -11.42
CA GLN A 125 2.46 -8.29 -11.61
C GLN A 125 2.49 -7.25 -10.48
N PHE A 126 2.34 -5.98 -10.83
CA PHE A 126 2.34 -4.91 -9.86
C PHE A 126 0.94 -4.39 -9.56
N VAL A 127 0.70 -4.07 -8.29
CA VAL A 127 -0.45 -3.31 -7.82
C VAL A 127 0.08 -2.06 -7.14
N ILE A 128 -0.16 -0.89 -7.72
CA ILE A 128 0.29 0.40 -7.21
C ILE A 128 -0.88 1.09 -6.53
N CYS A 129 -0.80 1.21 -5.21
CA CYS A 129 -1.79 1.91 -4.42
C CYS A 129 -1.46 3.40 -4.35
N GLU A 130 -2.47 4.23 -4.58
CA GLU A 130 -2.34 5.69 -4.51
C GLU A 130 -1.99 6.12 -3.08
N PRO A 131 -0.93 6.92 -2.87
CA PRO A 131 -0.73 7.56 -1.57
C PRO A 131 -1.88 8.53 -1.29
N PHE A 132 -2.28 8.62 -0.03
CA PHE A 132 -3.45 9.39 0.39
C PHE A 132 -3.18 10.13 1.69
N MET A 133 -4.09 11.06 2.04
CA MET A 133 -4.06 11.78 3.30
C MET A 133 -5.46 12.02 3.85
N GLY A 134 -5.56 12.14 5.16
CA GLY A 134 -6.76 12.57 5.86
C GLY A 134 -7.00 14.07 5.70
N LYS A 135 -8.25 14.48 5.82
CA LYS A 135 -8.63 15.88 5.63
C LYS A 135 -8.18 16.78 6.77
N ASN A 136 -8.10 16.28 7.96
CA ASN A 136 -7.66 16.99 9.17
C ASN A 136 -6.91 16.01 10.06
N GLY A 137 -5.95 16.48 10.82
CA GLY A 137 -5.22 15.66 11.78
C GLY A 137 -3.96 16.34 12.27
N PRO A 138 -3.40 15.92 13.40
CA PRO A 138 -2.25 16.58 14.03
C PRO A 138 -0.99 16.62 13.15
N VAL A 139 -0.92 15.79 12.11
CA VAL A 139 0.22 15.80 11.18
C VAL A 139 0.14 16.95 10.16
N TYR A 140 -1.07 17.47 9.90
CA TYR A 140 -1.31 18.49 8.87
C TYR A 140 -2.03 19.73 9.39
N ASP A 141 -1.93 20.01 10.70
CA ASP A 141 -2.77 20.95 11.47
C ASP A 141 -3.15 22.23 10.73
N ASP A 142 -2.21 23.09 10.40
CA ASP A 142 -2.54 24.43 9.90
C ASP A 142 -2.41 24.57 8.37
N ASP A 143 -1.85 23.57 7.65
CA ASP A 143 -1.44 23.68 6.25
C ASP A 143 -2.03 22.58 5.34
N TYR A 144 -3.24 22.06 5.65
CA TYR A 144 -3.85 20.97 4.88
C TYR A 144 -3.89 21.25 3.37
N ASP A 145 -4.20 22.46 2.96
CA ASP A 145 -4.30 22.80 1.52
C ASP A 145 -2.94 22.70 0.83
N GLN A 146 -1.86 23.14 1.49
CA GLN A 146 -0.51 23.02 1.00
C GLN A 146 -0.08 21.54 0.91
N TRP A 147 -0.35 20.76 1.96
CA TRP A 147 -0.04 19.33 2.00
C TRP A 147 -0.81 18.55 0.96
N SER A 148 -2.10 18.87 0.79
CA SER A 148 -2.96 18.27 -0.23
C SER A 148 -2.45 18.58 -1.64
N ALA A 149 -2.06 19.82 -1.90
CA ALA A 149 -1.47 20.20 -3.19
C ALA A 149 -0.15 19.45 -3.47
N CYS A 150 0.70 19.30 -2.45
CA CYS A 150 1.92 18.53 -2.54
C CYS A 150 1.62 17.04 -2.82
N MET A 151 0.72 16.42 -2.04
CA MET A 151 0.35 15.01 -2.19
C MET A 151 -0.16 14.68 -3.61
N LYS A 152 -0.88 15.58 -4.25
CA LYS A 152 -1.33 15.41 -5.64
C LYS A 152 -0.19 15.12 -6.62
N SER A 153 1.01 15.64 -6.37
CA SER A 153 2.17 15.38 -7.22
C SER A 153 2.63 13.93 -7.09
N TYR A 154 2.64 13.37 -5.89
CA TYR A 154 2.96 11.95 -5.65
C TYR A 154 1.88 11.02 -6.17
N GLN A 155 0.61 11.40 -6.02
CA GLN A 155 -0.54 10.67 -6.57
C GLN A 155 -0.46 10.60 -8.09
N LYS A 156 -0.10 11.71 -8.73
CA LYS A 156 0.11 11.77 -10.17
C LYS A 156 1.24 10.83 -10.61
N GLU A 157 2.40 10.88 -9.94
CA GLU A 157 3.51 9.97 -10.24
C GLU A 157 3.11 8.51 -10.08
N ALA A 158 2.43 8.14 -9.00
CA ALA A 158 1.96 6.78 -8.78
C ALA A 158 1.01 6.30 -9.89
N ARG A 159 0.11 7.17 -10.37
CA ARG A 159 -0.83 6.88 -11.45
C ARG A 159 -0.11 6.71 -12.79
N ASP A 160 0.81 7.62 -13.11
CA ASP A 160 1.59 7.58 -14.35
C ASP A 160 2.45 6.32 -14.41
N ILE A 161 3.12 5.97 -13.30
CA ILE A 161 3.93 4.76 -13.17
C ILE A 161 3.06 3.50 -13.33
N ALA A 162 1.86 3.47 -12.74
CA ALA A 162 0.95 2.34 -12.91
C ALA A 162 0.59 2.14 -14.39
N SER A 163 0.35 3.22 -15.12
CA SER A 163 0.09 3.16 -16.57
C SER A 163 1.31 2.70 -17.36
N GLU A 164 2.49 3.22 -17.04
CA GLU A 164 3.75 2.93 -17.73
C GLU A 164 4.17 1.45 -17.59
N PHE A 165 3.93 0.84 -16.42
CA PHE A 165 4.30 -0.54 -16.13
C PHE A 165 3.14 -1.54 -16.28
N GLU A 166 2.03 -1.12 -16.86
CA GLU A 166 0.81 -1.94 -16.99
C GLU A 166 0.36 -2.54 -15.66
N ALA A 167 0.57 -1.79 -14.56
CA ALA A 167 0.23 -2.20 -13.22
C ALA A 167 -1.24 -1.90 -12.89
N VAL A 168 -1.83 -2.66 -12.00
CA VAL A 168 -3.14 -2.33 -11.42
C VAL A 168 -2.99 -1.09 -10.54
N PHE A 169 -3.71 -0.02 -10.87
CA PHE A 169 -3.80 1.16 -10.02
C PHE A 169 -4.97 1.06 -9.05
N VAL A 170 -4.70 1.31 -7.77
CA VAL A 170 -5.72 1.34 -6.71
C VAL A 170 -5.92 2.78 -6.25
N PRO A 171 -6.94 3.50 -6.75
CA PRO A 171 -7.23 4.88 -6.33
C PRO A 171 -7.77 4.87 -4.90
N LEU A 172 -7.09 5.57 -3.98
CA LEU A 172 -7.47 5.59 -2.56
C LEU A 172 -7.97 6.97 -2.10
N GLN A 173 -7.41 8.07 -2.61
CA GLN A 173 -7.81 9.40 -2.16
C GLN A 173 -9.29 9.66 -2.39
N GLU A 174 -9.83 9.29 -3.54
CA GLU A 174 -11.25 9.45 -3.85
C GLU A 174 -12.15 8.60 -2.95
N VAL A 175 -11.68 7.39 -2.59
CA VAL A 175 -12.39 6.51 -1.66
C VAL A 175 -12.50 7.16 -0.28
N PHE A 176 -11.41 7.75 0.22
CA PHE A 176 -11.42 8.49 1.48
C PHE A 176 -12.25 9.77 1.39
N ASN A 177 -12.14 10.54 0.31
CA ASN A 177 -12.94 11.73 0.12
C ASN A 177 -14.45 11.41 0.15
N ALA A 178 -14.88 10.33 -0.47
CA ALA A 178 -16.26 9.86 -0.42
C ALA A 178 -16.65 9.39 1.00
N ALA A 179 -15.73 8.77 1.74
CA ALA A 179 -15.97 8.36 3.11
C ALA A 179 -16.09 9.55 4.08
N PHE A 180 -15.33 10.62 3.86
CA PHE A 180 -15.40 11.86 4.66
C PHE A 180 -16.75 12.58 4.56
N THR A 181 -17.53 12.33 3.51
CA THR A 181 -18.91 12.83 3.43
C THR A 181 -19.88 12.10 4.35
N LYS A 182 -19.53 10.90 4.79
CA LYS A 182 -20.37 10.04 5.64
C LYS A 182 -20.04 10.17 7.14
N LYS A 183 -18.77 10.39 7.44
CA LYS A 183 -18.25 10.53 8.80
C LYS A 183 -17.00 11.41 8.76
N GLU A 184 -16.71 12.12 9.84
CA GLU A 184 -15.51 12.95 9.96
C GLU A 184 -14.21 12.18 9.64
N SER A 185 -13.18 12.89 9.15
CA SER A 185 -11.94 12.30 8.67
C SER A 185 -11.27 11.39 9.71
N LYS A 186 -11.26 11.79 10.98
CA LYS A 186 -10.61 11.02 12.06
C LYS A 186 -11.26 9.66 12.35
N TYR A 187 -12.50 9.43 11.90
CA TYR A 187 -13.14 8.11 11.98
C TYR A 187 -12.46 7.11 11.04
N TRP A 188 -11.84 7.59 9.98
CA TRP A 188 -11.20 6.80 8.94
C TRP A 188 -9.67 6.85 9.00
N ILE A 189 -9.13 8.04 9.29
CA ILE A 189 -7.70 8.33 9.36
C ILE A 189 -7.49 9.20 10.61
N TRP A 190 -6.92 8.62 11.67
CA TRP A 190 -7.00 9.21 13.00
C TRP A 190 -6.07 10.43 13.19
N ASP A 191 -4.91 10.48 12.52
CA ASP A 191 -3.91 11.55 12.64
C ASP A 191 -3.63 12.30 11.32
N GLY A 192 -4.39 12.00 10.29
CA GLY A 192 -4.21 12.55 8.94
C GLY A 192 -3.40 11.65 8.00
N VAL A 193 -2.68 10.65 8.53
CA VAL A 193 -1.84 9.70 7.79
C VAL A 193 -2.31 8.26 7.97
N HIS A 194 -2.47 7.84 9.24
CA HIS A 194 -2.69 6.43 9.57
C HIS A 194 -4.18 6.08 9.60
N PRO A 195 -4.61 5.10 8.82
CA PRO A 195 -5.99 4.61 8.86
C PRO A 195 -6.32 3.98 10.21
N THR A 196 -7.57 4.17 10.63
CA THR A 196 -8.19 3.34 11.65
C THR A 196 -8.49 1.96 11.06
N GLU A 197 -8.98 1.01 11.87
CA GLU A 197 -9.50 -0.26 11.38
C GLU A 197 -10.55 -0.08 10.27
N ASN A 198 -11.40 0.96 10.38
CA ASN A 198 -12.41 1.29 9.37
C ASN A 198 -11.76 1.80 8.07
N GLY A 199 -10.71 2.62 8.18
CA GLY A 199 -9.91 3.09 7.05
C GLY A 199 -9.18 1.95 6.36
N HIS A 200 -8.56 1.05 7.11
CA HIS A 200 -7.95 -0.17 6.56
C HIS A 200 -8.97 -1.04 5.83
N GLY A 201 -10.20 -1.13 6.35
CA GLY A 201 -11.31 -1.82 5.68
C GLY A 201 -11.67 -1.19 4.33
N LEU A 202 -11.63 0.16 4.21
CA LEU A 202 -11.83 0.84 2.92
C LEU A 202 -10.73 0.50 1.92
N ILE A 203 -9.47 0.55 2.34
CA ILE A 203 -8.32 0.21 1.50
C ILE A 203 -8.42 -1.23 1.01
N ALA A 204 -8.69 -2.17 1.92
CA ALA A 204 -8.81 -3.58 1.58
C ALA A 204 -9.89 -3.85 0.52
N ARG A 205 -11.08 -3.28 0.71
CA ARG A 205 -12.18 -3.42 -0.26
C ARG A 205 -11.84 -2.82 -1.62
N GLN A 206 -11.21 -1.64 -1.65
CA GLN A 206 -10.81 -1.00 -2.89
C GLN A 206 -9.72 -1.81 -3.60
N TRP A 207 -8.74 -2.32 -2.86
CA TRP A 207 -7.70 -3.19 -3.39
C TRP A 207 -8.29 -4.44 -4.05
N ILE A 208 -9.17 -5.15 -3.32
CA ILE A 208 -9.83 -6.34 -3.84
C ILE A 208 -10.62 -6.02 -5.11
N ARG A 209 -11.37 -4.90 -5.11
CA ARG A 209 -12.14 -4.48 -6.29
C ARG A 209 -11.25 -4.28 -7.52
N CYS A 210 -10.07 -3.68 -7.35
CA CYS A 210 -9.16 -3.39 -8.45
C CYS A 210 -8.33 -4.62 -8.88
N ALA A 211 -7.87 -5.44 -7.92
CA ALA A 211 -6.79 -6.41 -8.15
C ALA A 211 -7.20 -7.89 -8.09
N LYS A 212 -8.45 -8.24 -7.70
CA LYS A 212 -8.88 -9.64 -7.62
C LYS A 212 -8.75 -10.43 -8.92
N HIS A 213 -8.84 -9.78 -10.08
CA HIS A 213 -8.65 -10.44 -11.38
C HIS A 213 -7.25 -11.04 -11.53
N LEU A 214 -6.24 -10.51 -10.81
CA LEU A 214 -4.87 -11.05 -10.79
C LEU A 214 -4.80 -12.45 -10.15
N ILE A 215 -5.78 -12.80 -9.32
CA ILE A 215 -5.93 -14.15 -8.77
C ILE A 215 -6.94 -15.01 -9.55
N GLY A 216 -7.37 -14.52 -10.72
CA GLY A 216 -8.31 -15.23 -11.60
C GLY A 216 -9.78 -15.06 -11.19
N GLU A 217 -10.12 -14.01 -10.42
CA GLU A 217 -11.50 -13.74 -9.97
C GLU A 217 -12.07 -12.49 -10.63
N ASN A 218 -13.26 -12.63 -11.19
CA ASN A 218 -13.98 -11.52 -11.85
C ASN A 218 -15.38 -11.29 -11.27
N ASP A 219 -15.86 -12.18 -10.41
CA ASP A 219 -17.18 -12.06 -9.81
C ASP A 219 -17.26 -11.03 -8.67
N ASN A 220 -18.47 -10.74 -8.23
CA ASN A 220 -18.75 -9.80 -7.14
C ASN A 220 -19.14 -10.51 -5.84
N GLU A 221 -18.81 -11.78 -5.66
CA GLU A 221 -19.21 -12.55 -4.48
C GLU A 221 -18.67 -11.98 -3.17
N ILE A 222 -17.45 -11.40 -3.20
CA ILE A 222 -16.81 -10.74 -2.05
C ILE A 222 -17.68 -9.61 -1.45
N TYR A 223 -18.60 -9.04 -2.23
CA TYR A 223 -19.47 -7.96 -1.76
C TYR A 223 -20.83 -8.45 -1.27
N LYS A 224 -21.07 -9.76 -1.24
CA LYS A 224 -22.32 -10.36 -0.77
C LYS A 224 -22.27 -10.82 0.69
N ILE A 225 -21.12 -10.67 1.35
CA ILE A 225 -20.88 -11.01 2.75
C ILE A 225 -21.02 -9.78 3.63
#